data_ea3fe033168503e78e7f65cbbd2890fe
#
_entry.id   ea3fe033168503e78e7f65cbbd2890fe
#
_cell.length_a   1.000
_cell.length_b   1.000
_cell.length_c   1.000
_cell.angle_alpha   90.00
_cell.angle_beta   90.00
_cell.angle_gamma   90.00
#
_symmetry.space_group_name_H-M   'P 1'
#
loop_
_entity.id
_entity.type
_entity.pdbx_description
1 polymer ?
#
loop_
_entity_poly.entity_id
_entity_poly.type
_entity_poly.pdbx_seq_one_letter_code
_entity_poly.pdbx_strand_id
1 'polypeptide(L)'
;MSPRTALLLLIGLLWGLLWLGAGCARKNLTTPELYSTYCARCHGERGEGKGDNLALYPHLNLLTSPMVRRGDRAAVRQRIREGYGPMPGFARRLDPQELERLVDFTFQLAKERP
;
A
#
# COMPACT_ATOMS: atom_id res chain seq x y z
N MET A 1 44.57 -7.17 31.71
CA MET A 1 44.15 -6.56 30.44
C MET A 1 44.83 -5.20 30.34
N SER A 2 45.56 -4.94 29.28
CA SER A 2 46.26 -3.66 29.13
C SER A 2 45.21 -2.53 28.79
N PRO A 3 45.48 -1.28 29.17
CA PRO A 3 44.56 -0.18 28.87
C PRO A 3 44.29 0.00 27.36
N ARG A 4 45.23 -0.43 26.53
CA ARG A 4 45.09 -0.43 25.07
C ARG A 4 44.08 -1.47 24.56
N THR A 5 44.03 -2.68 25.15
CA THR A 5 43.03 -3.71 24.79
C THR A 5 41.64 -3.34 25.25
N ALA A 6 41.50 -2.70 26.40
CA ALA A 6 40.22 -2.20 26.88
C ALA A 6 39.65 -1.10 25.96
N LEU A 7 40.51 -0.18 25.49
CA LEU A 7 40.11 0.89 24.56
C LEU A 7 39.66 0.35 23.20
N LEU A 8 40.36 -0.64 22.67
CA LEU A 8 40.00 -1.27 21.39
C LEU A 8 38.66 -2.02 21.46
N LEU A 9 38.37 -2.69 22.59
CA LEU A 9 37.11 -3.36 22.81
C LEU A 9 35.94 -2.37 22.94
N LEU A 10 36.14 -1.22 23.60
CA LEU A 10 35.12 -0.16 23.70
C LEU A 10 34.83 0.49 22.35
N ILE A 11 35.87 0.72 21.54
CA ILE A 11 35.68 1.26 20.17
C ILE A 11 34.92 0.27 19.29
N GLY A 12 35.24 -1.02 19.36
CA GLY A 12 34.52 -2.07 18.62
C GLY A 12 33.08 -2.21 19.03
N LEU A 13 32.76 -2.07 20.34
CA LEU A 13 31.40 -2.09 20.85
C LEU A 13 30.60 -0.86 20.38
N LEU A 14 31.22 0.34 20.41
CA LEU A 14 30.57 1.57 19.90
C LEU A 14 30.30 1.52 18.40
N TRP A 15 31.20 0.96 17.60
CA TRP A 15 31.00 0.77 16.17
C TRP A 15 29.92 -0.26 15.87
N GLY A 16 29.84 -1.35 16.63
CA GLY A 16 28.80 -2.37 16.52
C GLY A 16 27.39 -1.81 16.80
N LEU A 17 27.27 -0.92 17.77
CA LEU A 17 25.99 -0.26 18.11
C LEU A 17 25.51 0.73 17.04
N LEU A 18 26.40 1.37 16.28
CA LEU A 18 26.05 2.28 15.18
C LEU A 18 25.43 1.54 13.97
N TRP A 19 25.72 0.26 13.77
CA TRP A 19 25.20 -0.52 12.65
C TRP A 19 23.84 -1.16 12.93
N LEU A 20 23.40 -1.22 14.18
CA LEU A 20 22.09 -1.78 14.56
C LEU A 20 20.91 -0.82 14.31
N GLY A 21 21.18 0.43 13.92
CA GLY A 21 20.15 1.47 13.72
C GLY A 21 19.63 1.65 12.30
N ALA A 22 20.16 0.93 11.29
CA ALA A 22 19.66 1.00 9.92
C ALA A 22 18.49 0.03 9.70
N GLY A 23 17.46 0.10 10.52
CA GLY A 23 16.16 -0.47 10.20
C GLY A 23 15.66 0.20 8.92
N CYS A 24 15.23 -0.60 7.92
CA CYS A 24 14.53 -0.09 6.74
C CYS A 24 13.27 0.66 7.22
N ALA A 25 13.39 1.97 7.41
CA ALA A 25 12.25 2.82 7.69
C ALA A 25 11.30 2.70 6.50
N ARG A 26 10.11 2.13 6.73
CA ARG A 26 9.08 2.05 5.72
C ARG A 26 8.76 3.49 5.26
N LYS A 27 8.88 3.73 3.95
CA LYS A 27 8.58 5.03 3.37
C LYS A 27 7.10 5.34 3.58
N ASN A 28 6.79 6.45 4.23
CA ASN A 28 5.41 6.93 4.38
C ASN A 28 4.91 7.44 3.02
N LEU A 29 4.17 6.59 2.31
CA LEU A 29 3.59 6.94 1.03
C LEU A 29 2.33 7.81 1.24
N THR A 30 2.17 8.82 0.40
CA THR A 30 0.90 9.55 0.27
C THR A 30 -0.18 8.63 -0.31
N THR A 31 -1.45 8.99 -0.19
CA THR A 31 -2.55 8.17 -0.71
C THR A 31 -2.48 7.96 -2.23
N PRO A 32 -2.18 8.98 -3.07
CA PRO A 32 -1.96 8.78 -4.49
C PRO A 32 -0.78 7.84 -4.80
N GLU A 33 0.33 7.94 -4.05
CA GLU A 33 1.47 7.03 -4.22
C GLU A 33 1.14 5.59 -3.84
N LEU A 34 0.36 5.39 -2.76
CA LEU A 34 -0.15 4.05 -2.39
C LEU A 34 -1.01 3.45 -3.51
N TYR A 35 -1.93 4.26 -4.03
CA TYR A 35 -2.82 3.83 -5.11
C TYR A 35 -2.05 3.51 -6.39
N SER A 36 -1.14 4.38 -6.81
CA SER A 36 -0.29 4.17 -7.98
C SER A 36 0.58 2.92 -7.83
N THR A 37 1.11 2.67 -6.63
CA THR A 37 1.98 1.52 -6.35
C THR A 37 1.23 0.19 -6.38
N TYR A 38 0.02 0.13 -5.81
CA TYR A 38 -0.66 -1.14 -5.54
C TYR A 38 -1.90 -1.38 -6.39
N CYS A 39 -2.53 -0.35 -6.93
CA CYS A 39 -3.87 -0.43 -7.52
C CYS A 39 -3.91 -0.03 -9.00
N ALA A 40 -3.24 1.05 -9.38
CA ALA A 40 -3.35 1.67 -10.70
C ALA A 40 -2.93 0.76 -11.85
N ARG A 41 -2.03 -0.18 -11.61
CA ARG A 41 -1.60 -1.14 -12.63
C ARG A 41 -2.77 -1.90 -13.26
N CYS A 42 -3.78 -2.25 -12.46
CA CYS A 42 -4.97 -2.96 -12.92
C CYS A 42 -6.20 -2.05 -13.04
N HIS A 43 -6.37 -1.14 -12.07
CA HIS A 43 -7.56 -0.30 -11.99
C HIS A 43 -7.47 1.00 -12.79
N GLY A 44 -6.29 1.35 -13.33
CA GLY A 44 -6.04 2.65 -13.98
C GLY A 44 -5.78 3.76 -12.96
N GLU A 45 -5.15 4.85 -13.41
CA GLU A 45 -4.76 5.97 -12.54
C GLU A 45 -5.96 6.71 -11.93
N ARG A 46 -7.10 6.66 -12.59
CA ARG A 46 -8.37 7.26 -12.16
C ARG A 46 -9.45 6.24 -11.83
N GLY A 47 -9.10 4.96 -11.69
CA GLY A 47 -10.03 3.89 -11.39
C GLY A 47 -10.87 3.40 -12.57
N GLU A 48 -10.55 3.82 -13.78
CA GLU A 48 -11.27 3.52 -15.03
C GLU A 48 -11.09 2.09 -15.53
N GLY A 49 -10.15 1.34 -14.95
CA GLY A 49 -9.68 0.07 -15.49
C GLY A 49 -8.59 0.27 -16.54
N LYS A 50 -7.91 -0.77 -16.98
CA LYS A 50 -6.77 -0.61 -17.87
C LYS A 50 -6.73 -1.61 -19.03
N GLY A 51 -6.79 -1.07 -20.26
CA GLY A 51 -6.47 -1.75 -21.50
C GLY A 51 -7.20 -3.07 -21.74
N ASP A 52 -6.50 -4.01 -22.31
CA ASP A 52 -7.05 -5.35 -22.65
C ASP A 52 -7.52 -6.15 -21.44
N ASN A 53 -6.97 -5.84 -20.26
CA ASN A 53 -7.41 -6.46 -19.01
C ASN A 53 -8.85 -6.11 -18.65
N LEU A 54 -9.36 -4.94 -19.06
CA LEU A 54 -10.74 -4.55 -18.81
C LEU A 54 -11.75 -5.40 -19.58
N ALA A 55 -11.40 -5.83 -20.79
CA ALA A 55 -12.24 -6.72 -21.59
C ALA A 55 -12.38 -8.11 -20.94
N LEU A 56 -11.31 -8.60 -20.31
CA LEU A 56 -11.31 -9.88 -19.60
C LEU A 56 -11.90 -9.77 -18.19
N TYR A 57 -11.73 -8.62 -17.55
CA TYR A 57 -12.11 -8.36 -16.16
C TYR A 57 -12.81 -7.00 -16.04
N PRO A 58 -14.08 -6.87 -16.39
CA PRO A 58 -14.82 -5.60 -16.34
C PRO A 58 -14.92 -5.04 -14.91
N HIS A 59 -14.70 -5.86 -13.90
CA HIS A 59 -14.66 -5.43 -12.49
C HIS A 59 -13.44 -4.57 -12.13
N LEU A 60 -12.46 -4.46 -13.02
CA LEU A 60 -11.31 -3.57 -12.85
C LEU A 60 -11.70 -2.09 -12.85
N ASN A 61 -12.82 -1.75 -13.50
CA ASN A 61 -13.35 -0.39 -13.46
C ASN A 61 -14.05 -0.12 -12.12
N LEU A 62 -13.38 0.64 -11.26
CA LEU A 62 -13.90 1.00 -9.94
C LEU A 62 -15.12 1.93 -10.05
N LEU A 63 -15.18 2.76 -11.11
CA LEU A 63 -16.25 3.75 -11.31
C LEU A 63 -17.61 3.10 -11.58
N THR A 64 -17.61 1.89 -12.12
CA THR A 64 -18.81 1.10 -12.39
C THR A 64 -19.06 0.00 -11.35
N SER A 65 -18.16 -0.16 -10.40
CA SER A 65 -18.27 -1.17 -9.34
C SER A 65 -19.58 -1.00 -8.54
N PRO A 66 -20.41 -2.06 -8.41
CA PRO A 66 -21.64 -1.98 -7.62
C PRO A 66 -21.39 -1.61 -6.15
N MET A 67 -20.29 -2.05 -5.55
CA MET A 67 -19.93 -1.70 -4.17
C MET A 67 -19.66 -0.19 -4.03
N VAL A 68 -18.88 0.36 -4.97
CA VAL A 68 -18.55 1.79 -4.98
C VAL A 68 -19.80 2.63 -5.25
N ARG A 69 -20.61 2.23 -6.21
CA ARG A 69 -21.86 2.95 -6.57
C ARG A 69 -22.88 2.98 -5.43
N ARG A 70 -22.94 1.92 -4.62
CA ARG A 70 -23.85 1.87 -3.44
C ARG A 70 -23.25 2.55 -2.21
N GLY A 71 -22.00 3.02 -2.27
CA GLY A 71 -21.33 3.59 -1.11
C GLY A 71 -20.96 2.54 -0.04
N ASP A 72 -20.84 1.27 -0.42
CA ASP A 72 -20.58 0.16 0.50
C ASP A 72 -19.08 0.12 0.89
N ARG A 73 -18.73 0.97 1.84
CA ARG A 73 -17.35 1.11 2.33
C ARG A 73 -16.83 -0.19 2.96
N ALA A 74 -17.68 -0.92 3.64
CA ALA A 74 -17.29 -2.17 4.30
C ALA A 74 -16.91 -3.24 3.26
N ALA A 75 -17.69 -3.39 2.20
CA ALA A 75 -17.39 -4.31 1.11
C ALA A 75 -16.12 -3.91 0.35
N VAL A 76 -15.90 -2.61 0.09
CA VAL A 76 -14.67 -2.12 -0.54
C VAL A 76 -13.46 -2.40 0.34
N ARG A 77 -13.54 -2.10 1.65
CA ARG A 77 -12.48 -2.40 2.62
C ARG A 77 -12.13 -3.88 2.64
N GLN A 78 -13.13 -4.74 2.75
CA GLN A 78 -12.94 -6.19 2.75
C GLN A 78 -12.28 -6.66 1.45
N ARG A 79 -12.70 -6.13 0.30
CA ARG A 79 -12.14 -6.46 -1.01
C ARG A 79 -10.65 -6.11 -1.11
N ILE A 80 -10.25 -4.91 -0.66
CA ILE A 80 -8.85 -4.52 -0.65
C ILE A 80 -8.05 -5.39 0.32
N ARG A 81 -8.60 -5.65 1.49
CA ARG A 81 -7.92 -6.43 2.53
C ARG A 81 -7.70 -7.89 2.12
N GLU A 82 -8.71 -8.55 1.58
CA GLU A 82 -8.73 -9.99 1.35
C GLU A 82 -8.46 -10.38 -0.11
N GLY A 83 -8.71 -9.48 -1.05
CA GLY A 83 -8.65 -9.76 -2.48
C GLY A 83 -9.88 -10.51 -3.00
N TYR A 84 -9.83 -10.82 -4.29
CA TYR A 84 -10.85 -11.64 -4.96
C TYR A 84 -10.39 -12.03 -6.35
N GLY A 85 -10.44 -13.34 -6.70
CA GLY A 85 -9.96 -13.82 -7.98
C GLY A 85 -8.52 -13.38 -8.25
N PRO A 86 -8.23 -12.69 -9.36
CA PRO A 86 -6.88 -12.22 -9.67
C PRO A 86 -6.43 -11.02 -8.83
N MET A 87 -7.34 -10.35 -8.11
CA MET A 87 -6.99 -9.25 -7.21
C MET A 87 -6.36 -9.80 -5.93
N PRO A 88 -5.11 -9.45 -5.62
CA PRO A 88 -4.47 -9.90 -4.38
C PRO A 88 -5.08 -9.21 -3.16
N GLY A 89 -4.99 -9.86 -2.00
CA GLY A 89 -5.28 -9.25 -0.72
C GLY A 89 -4.09 -8.45 -0.20
N PHE A 90 -4.35 -7.29 0.40
CA PHE A 90 -3.33 -6.35 0.88
C PHE A 90 -3.21 -6.29 2.40
N ALA A 91 -3.87 -7.17 3.16
CA ALA A 91 -3.86 -7.17 4.63
C ALA A 91 -2.45 -7.18 5.26
N ARG A 92 -1.46 -7.75 4.56
CA ARG A 92 -0.07 -7.83 5.05
C ARG A 92 0.82 -6.68 4.54
N ARG A 93 0.35 -5.88 3.58
CA ARG A 93 1.12 -4.84 2.91
C ARG A 93 0.74 -3.44 3.34
N LEU A 94 -0.53 -3.27 3.73
CA LEU A 94 -1.09 -2.00 4.17
C LEU A 94 -1.30 -2.04 5.68
N ASP A 95 -0.96 -0.96 6.35
CA ASP A 95 -1.44 -0.76 7.71
C ASP A 95 -2.92 -0.33 7.71
N PRO A 96 -3.61 -0.36 8.87
CA PRO A 96 -5.03 -0.01 8.95
C PRO A 96 -5.35 1.41 8.44
N GLN A 97 -4.46 2.38 8.65
CA GLN A 97 -4.67 3.76 8.21
C GLN A 97 -4.49 3.89 6.69
N GLU A 98 -3.49 3.22 6.12
CA GLU A 98 -3.29 3.16 4.68
C GLU A 98 -4.48 2.50 3.97
N LEU A 99 -5.01 1.43 4.56
CA LEU A 99 -6.20 0.75 4.05
C LEU A 99 -7.40 1.70 4.00
N GLU A 100 -7.68 2.42 5.10
CA GLU A 100 -8.79 3.38 5.14
C GLU A 100 -8.60 4.53 4.14
N ARG A 101 -7.39 5.06 4.01
CA ARG A 101 -7.08 6.10 3.02
C ARG A 101 -7.34 5.62 1.59
N LEU A 102 -7.04 4.35 1.27
CA LEU A 102 -7.31 3.78 -0.05
C LEU A 102 -8.81 3.53 -0.26
N VAL A 103 -9.55 3.14 0.77
CA VAL A 103 -11.02 3.09 0.72
C VAL A 103 -11.59 4.46 0.37
N ASP A 104 -11.19 5.52 1.10
CA ASP A 104 -11.61 6.89 0.83
C ASP A 104 -11.27 7.34 -0.59
N PHE A 105 -10.04 7.07 -1.02
CA PHE A 105 -9.57 7.44 -2.34
C PHE A 105 -10.36 6.76 -3.47
N THR A 106 -10.76 5.50 -3.28
CA THR A 106 -11.62 4.79 -4.23
C THR A 106 -12.95 5.52 -4.44
N PHE A 107 -13.57 6.01 -3.36
CA PHE A 107 -14.80 6.79 -3.45
C PHE A 107 -14.59 8.20 -4.00
N GLN A 108 -13.43 8.80 -3.71
CA GLN A 108 -13.04 10.10 -4.28
C GLN A 108 -12.95 10.00 -5.81
N LEU A 109 -12.21 9.03 -6.33
CA LEU A 109 -12.08 8.78 -7.77
C LEU A 109 -13.46 8.62 -8.45
N ALA A 110 -14.39 7.94 -7.79
CA ALA A 110 -15.73 7.76 -8.33
C ALA A 110 -16.57 9.04 -8.35
N LYS A 111 -16.27 10.03 -7.49
CA LYS A 111 -16.97 11.34 -7.45
C LYS A 111 -16.40 12.35 -8.46
N GLU A 112 -15.11 12.27 -8.75
CA GLU A 112 -14.39 13.19 -9.65
C GLU A 112 -14.66 12.93 -11.14
N ARG A 113 -15.73 12.20 -11.45
CA ARG A 113 -16.13 11.92 -12.82
C ARG A 113 -16.62 13.20 -13.49
N PRO A 114 -16.12 13.52 -14.73
CA PRO A 114 -16.72 14.56 -15.55
C PRO A 114 -18.13 14.18 -16.02
#